data_7a8bfd6f82d18f89154e76880a609c1c
#
_entry.id   7a8bfd6f82d18f89154e76880a609c1c
#
_cell.length_a   1.000
_cell.length_b   1.000
_cell.length_c   1.000
_cell.angle_alpha   90.00
_cell.angle_beta   90.00
_cell.angle_gamma   90.00
#
_symmetry.space_group_name_H-M   'P 1'
#
loop_
_entity.id
_entity.type
_entity.pdbx_description
1 polymer ?
#
loop_
_entity_poly.entity_id
_entity_poly.type
_entity_poly.pdbx_seq_one_letter_code
_entity_poly.pdbx_strand_id
1 'polypeptide(L)'
;MQLQRRVVVTGLGILSPIGNSKDTAWSNCINGVNGITEVDFGIADCPVTVGGKLKDLDLENLIPSKLSRRIDPFVQYGIISANEAIKDSHLNESDINLSLIHI
;
A
#
# COMPACT_ATOMS: atom_id res chain seq x y z
N MET A 1 30.12 -27.00 7.06
CA MET A 1 29.62 -25.66 6.61
C MET A 1 28.12 -25.73 6.38
N GLN A 2 27.37 -24.91 7.05
CA GLN A 2 25.93 -24.86 6.87
C GLN A 2 25.60 -23.94 5.69
N LEU A 3 24.81 -24.46 4.77
CA LEU A 3 24.24 -23.64 3.72
C LEU A 3 23.08 -22.85 4.31
N GLN A 4 23.28 -21.57 4.47
CA GLN A 4 22.21 -20.68 4.91
C GLN A 4 21.42 -20.19 3.70
N ARG A 5 20.09 -20.32 3.79
CA ARG A 5 19.22 -19.71 2.78
C ARG A 5 19.26 -18.20 2.95
N ARG A 6 19.51 -17.52 1.86
CA ARG A 6 19.46 -16.06 1.84
C ARG A 6 18.07 -15.62 1.41
N VAL A 7 17.43 -14.81 2.23
CA VAL A 7 16.14 -14.22 1.90
C VAL A 7 16.35 -12.73 1.74
N VAL A 8 15.92 -12.20 0.63
CA VAL A 8 16.07 -10.79 0.33
C VAL A 8 14.72 -10.18 -0.06
N VAL A 9 14.56 -8.88 0.22
CA VAL A 9 13.39 -8.12 -0.22
C VAL A 9 13.68 -7.59 -1.62
N THR A 10 12.87 -7.98 -2.59
CA THR A 10 13.06 -7.61 -3.99
C THR A 10 12.11 -6.51 -4.45
N GLY A 11 11.05 -6.27 -3.72
CA GLY A 11 10.09 -5.23 -4.08
C GLY A 11 9.28 -4.78 -2.89
N LEU A 12 8.88 -3.52 -2.91
CA LEU A 12 8.09 -2.88 -1.87
C LEU A 12 6.92 -2.14 -2.49
N GLY A 13 5.79 -2.16 -1.79
CA GLY A 13 4.64 -1.36 -2.14
C GLY A 13 4.02 -0.78 -0.89
N ILE A 14 3.53 0.43 -0.97
CA ILE A 14 2.92 1.12 0.16
C ILE A 14 1.84 2.10 -0.28
N LEU A 15 0.78 2.18 0.51
CA LEU A 15 -0.14 3.31 0.53
C LEU A 15 -0.14 3.87 1.94
N SER A 16 0.11 5.16 2.06
CA SER A 16 0.18 5.79 3.37
C SER A 16 -0.23 7.26 3.29
N PRO A 17 -0.53 7.91 4.44
CA PRO A 17 -0.82 9.34 4.45
C PRO A 17 0.31 10.24 3.97
N ILE A 18 1.55 9.73 3.88
CA ILE A 18 2.69 10.50 3.39
C ILE A 18 3.08 10.13 1.96
N GLY A 19 2.42 9.16 1.35
CA GLY A 19 2.69 8.85 -0.05
C GLY A 19 1.95 7.63 -0.55
N ASN A 20 1.63 7.63 -1.83
CA ASN A 20 0.92 6.55 -2.51
C ASN A 20 1.85 5.62 -3.28
N SER A 21 3.14 5.80 -3.13
CA SER A 21 4.17 4.91 -3.67
C SER A 21 5.35 4.86 -2.70
N LYS A 22 6.18 3.83 -2.83
CA LYS A 22 7.34 3.70 -1.97
C LYS A 22 8.31 4.88 -2.08
N ASP A 23 8.51 5.38 -3.30
CA ASP A 23 9.45 6.49 -3.53
C ASP A 23 8.94 7.79 -2.91
N THR A 24 7.66 8.10 -3.11
CA THR A 24 7.02 9.29 -2.53
C THR A 24 6.98 9.19 -1.00
N ALA A 25 6.60 8.04 -0.46
CA ALA A 25 6.52 7.84 0.98
C ALA A 25 7.90 7.97 1.63
N TRP A 26 8.92 7.39 1.01
CA TRP A 26 10.28 7.48 1.54
C TRP A 26 10.81 8.91 1.49
N SER A 27 10.63 9.60 0.36
CA SER A 27 11.04 10.99 0.23
C SER A 27 10.38 11.88 1.27
N ASN A 28 9.09 11.73 1.47
CA ASN A 28 8.36 12.50 2.47
C ASN A 28 8.76 12.11 3.90
N CYS A 29 9.07 10.85 4.13
CA CYS A 29 9.53 10.37 5.42
C CYS A 29 10.86 11.03 5.82
N ILE A 30 11.84 11.05 4.92
CA ILE A 30 13.14 11.66 5.21
C ILE A 30 13.08 13.18 5.29
N ASN A 31 12.09 13.79 4.65
CA ASN A 31 11.87 15.24 4.73
C ASN A 31 10.99 15.66 5.92
N GLY A 32 10.59 14.71 6.76
CA GLY A 32 9.81 15.01 7.95
C GLY A 32 8.37 15.43 7.69
N VAL A 33 7.79 15.02 6.56
CA VAL A 33 6.40 15.35 6.23
C VAL A 33 5.46 14.64 7.19
N ASN A 34 4.52 15.39 7.77
CA ASN A 34 3.51 14.85 8.68
C ASN A 34 2.27 14.45 7.88
N GLY A 35 1.93 13.16 7.91
CA GLY A 35 0.75 12.64 7.24
C GLY A 35 -0.53 12.76 8.05
N ILE A 36 -0.44 13.16 9.32
CA ILE A 36 -1.61 13.32 10.18
C ILE A 36 -2.21 14.70 9.94
N THR A 37 -3.48 14.75 9.61
CA THR A 37 -4.20 16.00 9.30
C THR A 37 -5.56 16.02 9.99
N GLU A 38 -6.23 17.16 9.94
CA GLU A 38 -7.59 17.23 10.39
C GLU A 38 -8.50 16.39 9.51
N VAL A 39 -9.34 15.59 10.13
CA VAL A 39 -10.28 14.69 9.44
C VAL A 39 -11.65 14.81 10.08
N ASP A 40 -12.67 14.96 9.24
CA ASP A 40 -14.06 14.87 9.67
C ASP A 40 -14.50 13.40 9.55
N PHE A 41 -14.75 12.78 10.70
CA PHE A 41 -15.20 11.38 10.73
C PHE A 41 -16.71 11.22 10.53
N GLY A 42 -17.42 12.34 10.32
CA GLY A 42 -18.87 12.30 10.12
C GLY A 42 -19.69 11.94 11.35
N ILE A 43 -19.08 12.02 12.52
CA ILE A 43 -19.71 11.71 13.80
C ILE A 43 -19.84 13.00 14.58
N ALA A 44 -21.08 13.35 15.02
CA ALA A 44 -21.33 14.53 15.83
C ALA A 44 -20.60 14.40 17.17
N ASP A 45 -19.99 15.51 17.61
CA ASP A 45 -19.27 15.60 18.89
C ASP A 45 -18.13 14.58 19.05
N CYS A 46 -17.53 14.19 17.94
CA CYS A 46 -16.37 13.29 17.96
C CYS A 46 -15.17 13.98 18.61
N PRO A 47 -14.59 13.40 19.68
CA PRO A 47 -13.43 14.00 20.35
C PRO A 47 -12.15 13.90 19.53
N VAL A 48 -12.11 13.02 18.54
CA VAL A 48 -10.94 12.83 17.66
C VAL A 48 -11.17 13.65 16.39
N THR A 49 -10.25 14.58 16.12
CA THR A 49 -10.34 15.49 14.98
C THR A 49 -9.20 15.33 13.98
N VAL A 50 -8.23 14.46 14.27
CA VAL A 50 -7.05 14.23 13.42
C VAL A 50 -6.91 12.76 13.12
N GLY A 51 -6.31 12.48 11.96
CA GLY A 51 -6.05 11.10 11.54
C GLY A 51 -5.18 11.05 10.30
N GLY A 52 -4.73 9.85 9.97
CA GLY A 52 -4.00 9.58 8.75
C GLY A 52 -4.94 9.18 7.64
N LYS A 53 -5.00 9.99 6.59
CA LYS A 53 -5.86 9.74 5.44
C LYS A 53 -5.02 9.71 4.17
N LEU A 54 -5.32 8.78 3.28
CA LEU A 54 -4.69 8.74 1.96
C LEU A 54 -5.09 9.98 1.15
N LYS A 55 -4.13 10.52 0.39
CA LYS A 55 -4.32 11.75 -0.37
C LYS A 55 -4.08 11.47 -1.85
N ASP A 56 -4.88 12.08 -2.70
CA ASP A 56 -4.68 12.08 -4.16
C ASP A 56 -4.61 10.67 -4.78
N LEU A 57 -5.34 9.72 -4.19
CA LEU A 57 -5.37 8.36 -4.71
C LEU A 57 -6.39 8.23 -5.82
N ASP A 58 -5.92 7.91 -7.02
CA ASP A 58 -6.77 7.71 -8.19
C ASP A 58 -7.15 6.23 -8.32
N LEU A 59 -8.24 5.85 -7.67
CA LEU A 59 -8.72 4.47 -7.69
C LEU A 59 -9.22 4.03 -9.07
N GLU A 60 -9.73 4.95 -9.87
CA GLU A 60 -10.29 4.62 -11.18
C GLU A 60 -9.24 4.06 -12.13
N ASN A 61 -8.00 4.56 -12.06
CA ASN A 61 -6.90 4.09 -12.88
C ASN A 61 -6.16 2.89 -12.28
N LEU A 62 -6.31 2.65 -10.98
CA LEU A 62 -5.54 1.62 -10.27
C LEU A 62 -6.29 0.32 -10.09
N ILE A 63 -7.62 0.37 -10.07
CA ILE A 63 -8.48 -0.80 -9.89
C ILE A 63 -9.63 -0.74 -10.89
N PRO A 64 -9.92 -1.85 -11.60
CA PRO A 64 -11.10 -1.90 -12.48
C PRO A 64 -12.38 -1.54 -11.74
N SER A 65 -13.23 -0.73 -12.34
CA SER A 65 -14.46 -0.23 -11.70
C SER A 65 -15.40 -1.34 -11.25
N LYS A 66 -15.47 -2.43 -11.99
CA LYS A 66 -16.28 -3.59 -11.61
C LYS A 66 -15.79 -4.21 -10.31
N LEU A 67 -14.49 -4.30 -10.14
CA LEU A 67 -13.90 -4.87 -8.94
C LEU A 67 -14.03 -3.91 -7.76
N SER A 68 -13.80 -2.61 -7.99
CA SER A 68 -13.85 -1.60 -6.93
C SER A 68 -15.23 -1.48 -6.28
N ARG A 69 -16.30 -1.81 -7.00
CA ARG A 69 -17.66 -1.78 -6.47
C ARG A 69 -17.97 -2.98 -5.57
N ARG A 70 -17.20 -4.04 -5.65
CA ARG A 70 -17.44 -5.30 -4.95
C ARG A 70 -16.57 -5.53 -3.73
N ILE A 71 -15.52 -4.73 -3.57
CA ILE A 71 -14.54 -4.91 -2.51
C ILE A 71 -14.44 -3.67 -1.64
N ASP A 72 -14.15 -3.89 -0.38
CA ASP A 72 -13.97 -2.82 0.59
C ASP A 72 -12.68 -2.03 0.32
N PRO A 73 -12.59 -0.78 0.78
CA PRO A 73 -11.39 0.04 0.57
C PRO A 73 -10.09 -0.62 1.03
N PHE A 74 -10.09 -1.33 2.16
CA PHE A 74 -8.86 -1.96 2.65
C PHE A 74 -8.35 -3.03 1.69
N VAL A 75 -9.26 -3.76 1.02
CA VAL A 75 -8.88 -4.75 0.01
C VAL A 75 -8.32 -4.05 -1.23
N GLN A 76 -8.92 -2.93 -1.63
CA GLN A 76 -8.43 -2.11 -2.73
C GLN A 76 -7.00 -1.63 -2.45
N TYR A 77 -6.74 -1.13 -1.26
CA TYR A 77 -5.42 -0.66 -0.85
C TYR A 77 -4.40 -1.81 -0.84
N GLY A 78 -4.81 -2.98 -0.38
CA GLY A 78 -3.97 -4.18 -0.43
C GLY A 78 -3.58 -4.57 -1.84
N ILE A 79 -4.51 -4.53 -2.78
CA ILE A 79 -4.26 -4.84 -4.19
C ILE A 79 -3.29 -3.84 -4.81
N ILE A 80 -3.50 -2.55 -4.56
CA ILE A 80 -2.64 -1.49 -5.09
C ILE A 80 -1.21 -1.65 -4.56
N SER A 81 -1.07 -1.86 -3.26
CA SER A 81 0.25 -2.03 -2.63
C SER A 81 0.95 -3.30 -3.13
N ALA A 82 0.22 -4.40 -3.26
CA ALA A 82 0.77 -5.65 -3.78
C ALA A 82 1.22 -5.51 -5.24
N ASN A 83 0.45 -4.82 -6.06
CA ASN A 83 0.81 -4.58 -7.45
C ASN A 83 2.07 -3.74 -7.57
N GLU A 84 2.22 -2.72 -6.73
CA GLU A 84 3.45 -1.93 -6.69
C GLU A 84 4.65 -2.79 -6.31
N ALA A 85 4.51 -3.63 -5.29
CA ALA A 85 5.59 -4.51 -4.84
C ALA A 85 6.03 -5.50 -5.93
N ILE A 86 5.06 -6.06 -6.64
CA ILE A 86 5.33 -7.00 -7.73
C ILE A 86 6.05 -6.29 -8.88
N LYS A 87 5.60 -5.11 -9.27
CA LYS A 87 6.27 -4.32 -10.31
C LYS A 87 7.68 -3.91 -9.89
N ASP A 88 7.83 -3.49 -8.66
CA ASP A 88 9.13 -3.08 -8.12
C ASP A 88 10.13 -4.22 -8.09
N SER A 89 9.65 -5.43 -7.84
CA SER A 89 10.50 -6.63 -7.78
C SER A 89 11.01 -7.09 -9.14
N HIS A 90 10.36 -6.68 -10.23
CA HIS A 90 10.61 -7.17 -11.59
C HIS A 90 10.42 -8.70 -11.73
N LEU A 91 9.68 -9.31 -10.83
CA LEU A 91 9.34 -10.73 -10.90
C LEU A 91 8.16 -10.96 -11.83
N ASN A 92 8.21 -12.04 -12.60
CA ASN A 92 7.08 -12.52 -13.38
C ASN A 92 6.25 -13.48 -12.52
N GLU A 93 4.99 -13.68 -12.89
CA GLU A 93 4.12 -14.63 -12.18
C GLU A 93 4.72 -16.05 -12.18
N SER A 94 5.44 -16.42 -13.23
CA SER A 94 6.12 -17.71 -13.34
C SER A 94 7.26 -17.88 -12.32
N ASP A 95 7.81 -16.77 -11.81
CA ASP A 95 8.89 -16.80 -10.82
C ASP A 95 8.38 -16.96 -9.41
N ILE A 96 7.08 -16.81 -9.21
CA ILE A 96 6.46 -16.84 -7.89
C ILE A 96 5.92 -18.24 -7.62
N ASN A 97 6.40 -18.85 -6.54
CA ASN A 97 5.87 -20.15 -6.13
C ASN A 97 4.58 -19.94 -5.32
N LEU A 98 3.46 -20.02 -6.02
CA LEU A 98 2.14 -19.76 -5.43
C LEU A 98 1.77 -20.75 -4.33
N SER A 99 2.39 -21.94 -4.30
CA SER A 99 2.11 -22.91 -3.24
C SER A 99 2.57 -22.43 -1.87
N LEU A 100 3.53 -21.51 -1.81
CA LEU A 100 4.00 -20.91 -0.56
C LEU A 100 3.07 -19.81 -0.03
N ILE A 101 2.23 -19.26 -0.90
CA ILE A 101 1.31 -18.18 -0.52
C ILE A 101 0.09 -18.74 0.23
N HIS A 102 -0.24 -19.99 0.01
CA HIS A 102 -1.40 -20.64 0.60
C HIS A 102 -1.14 -21.35 1.92
N ILE A 103 0.05 -21.21 2.46
CA ILE A 103 0.41 -21.83 3.74
C ILE A 103 -0.11 -20.98 4.93
#